data_6a4bba40a8970ab972f68544b8a27383
#
_entry.id   6a4bba40a8970ab972f68544b8a27383
#
_cell.length_a   1.000
_cell.length_b   1.000
_cell.length_c   1.000
_cell.angle_alpha   90.00
_cell.angle_beta   90.00
_cell.angle_gamma   90.00
#
_symmetry.space_group_name_H-M   'P 1'
#
loop_
_entity.id
_entity.type
_entity.pdbx_description
1 polymer ?
#
loop_
_entity_poly.entity_id
_entity_poly.type
_entity_poly.pdbx_seq_one_letter_code
_entity_poly.pdbx_strand_id
1 'polypeptide(L)'
;MNNPVWIDEKGKIIEPEYCRDFLSRHPMRCINDRFYTVDGPLPDENKLKRTIYEEISPWLHDKVAQTVEQVIKALKLAAYADPLPLQCDRIHVANGTYFLDGTFTEEKEYCGNRLPVPYRADVPAPQHWLRFLSELLEPEDIPALQEYLGYCLIPSTKGQKMLMLIGKGGEGKSRIGVVMNAIFGLNMNTTSIQKVENSRFARADLEGKLLMVDDDLDMNALTKTNYVKSIVTAELRMDLERKKEQSYQGQLYVRFLCFGNGALTALHDRSDGFFRRQIILTTKDKPVDRFDDPFLAEKLIAEKEGIFLWMLEGLRRLIANHYHFTISQRARDNITSAVRDANNILDFLDSEGYVAFKADYEASTKNLYAAYKRWCEDNAENPLSPKSFANQLSQNAERYHLEPVNNLHIGGGKRCRGYMGIYVLLSPMEL
;
A
#
# COMPACT_ATOMS: atom_id res chain seq x y z
N MET A 1 -25.44 -45.09 24.04
CA MET A 1 -24.36 -44.09 24.06
C MET A 1 -24.71 -43.13 25.18
N ASN A 2 -23.80 -42.82 26.09
CA ASN A 2 -24.07 -41.82 27.13
C ASN A 2 -24.18 -40.46 26.42
N ASN A 3 -25.17 -39.67 26.84
CA ASN A 3 -25.33 -38.29 26.32
C ASN A 3 -24.07 -37.47 26.59
N PRO A 4 -23.66 -36.58 25.68
CA PRO A 4 -22.61 -35.60 25.98
C PRO A 4 -22.96 -34.77 27.21
N VAL A 5 -21.97 -34.33 27.97
CA VAL A 5 -22.16 -33.53 29.19
C VAL A 5 -22.92 -32.22 28.94
N TRP A 6 -22.94 -31.75 27.69
CA TRP A 6 -23.60 -30.52 27.24
C TRP A 6 -25.04 -30.74 26.75
N ILE A 7 -25.62 -31.95 26.91
CA ILE A 7 -27.05 -32.24 26.65
C ILE A 7 -27.75 -32.45 27.97
N ASP A 8 -28.83 -31.70 28.21
CA ASP A 8 -29.68 -31.87 29.40
C ASP A 8 -30.61 -33.08 29.27
N GLU A 9 -31.31 -33.40 30.36
CA GLU A 9 -32.29 -34.51 30.40
C GLU A 9 -33.45 -34.36 29.42
N LYS A 10 -33.68 -33.14 28.88
CA LYS A 10 -34.74 -32.82 27.91
C LYS A 10 -34.22 -32.78 26.46
N GLY A 11 -32.97 -33.15 26.23
CA GLY A 11 -32.33 -33.14 24.93
C GLY A 11 -31.98 -31.74 24.41
N LYS A 12 -31.82 -30.75 25.31
CA LYS A 12 -31.40 -29.38 24.90
C LYS A 12 -29.92 -29.17 25.22
N ILE A 13 -29.30 -28.26 24.44
CA ILE A 13 -27.90 -27.89 24.66
C ILE A 13 -27.78 -26.98 25.88
N ILE A 14 -26.86 -27.33 26.76
CA ILE A 14 -26.37 -26.49 27.86
C ILE A 14 -25.23 -25.65 27.30
N GLU A 15 -25.52 -24.42 26.81
CA GLU A 15 -24.58 -23.56 26.08
C GLU A 15 -23.21 -23.41 26.79
N PRO A 16 -23.12 -23.11 28.10
CA PRO A 16 -21.82 -22.95 28.75
C PRO A 16 -20.97 -24.23 28.73
N GLU A 17 -21.61 -25.40 28.92
CA GLU A 17 -20.91 -26.68 28.89
C GLU A 17 -20.45 -27.01 27.46
N TYR A 18 -21.29 -26.77 26.44
CA TYR A 18 -20.92 -26.95 25.03
C TYR A 18 -19.73 -26.03 24.66
N CYS A 19 -19.79 -24.75 25.04
CA CYS A 19 -18.71 -23.81 24.73
C CYS A 19 -17.39 -24.24 25.39
N ARG A 20 -17.43 -24.72 26.66
CA ARG A 20 -16.25 -25.20 27.36
C ARG A 20 -15.64 -26.44 26.70
N ASP A 21 -16.47 -27.42 26.37
CA ASP A 21 -16.06 -28.64 25.68
C ASP A 21 -15.50 -28.33 24.28
N PHE A 22 -16.22 -27.51 23.50
CA PHE A 22 -15.80 -27.12 22.18
C PHE A 22 -14.46 -26.37 22.16
N LEU A 23 -14.29 -25.37 23.03
CA LEU A 23 -13.06 -24.58 23.13
C LEU A 23 -11.87 -25.39 23.67
N SER A 24 -12.11 -26.46 24.44
CA SER A 24 -11.05 -27.37 24.86
C SER A 24 -10.46 -28.18 23.70
N ARG A 25 -11.30 -28.54 22.72
CA ARG A 25 -10.92 -29.30 21.54
C ARG A 25 -10.48 -28.39 20.39
N HIS A 26 -11.06 -27.19 20.31
CA HIS A 26 -10.81 -26.18 19.29
C HIS A 26 -10.41 -24.84 19.95
N PRO A 27 -9.18 -24.71 20.45
CA PRO A 27 -8.74 -23.46 21.11
C PRO A 27 -8.84 -22.28 20.16
N MET A 28 -9.61 -21.26 20.55
CA MET A 28 -9.78 -20.03 19.77
C MET A 28 -10.05 -18.83 20.69
N ARG A 29 -9.83 -17.64 20.15
CA ARG A 29 -10.15 -16.37 20.79
C ARG A 29 -11.11 -15.59 19.90
N CYS A 30 -12.03 -14.85 20.49
CA CYS A 30 -12.89 -13.92 19.79
C CYS A 30 -12.45 -12.49 20.06
N ILE A 31 -11.95 -11.80 19.02
CA ILE A 31 -11.45 -10.43 19.09
C ILE A 31 -12.20 -9.61 18.06
N ASN A 32 -12.83 -8.51 18.49
CA ASN A 32 -13.65 -7.66 17.61
C ASN A 32 -14.65 -8.46 16.76
N ASP A 33 -15.38 -9.36 17.41
CA ASP A 33 -16.40 -10.24 16.80
C ASP A 33 -15.87 -11.25 15.74
N ARG A 34 -14.56 -11.47 15.69
CA ARG A 34 -13.89 -12.45 14.80
C ARG A 34 -13.16 -13.51 15.61
N PHE A 35 -13.27 -14.75 15.15
CA PHE A 35 -12.52 -15.86 15.76
C PHE A 35 -11.08 -15.90 15.23
N TYR A 36 -10.17 -16.17 16.16
CA TYR A 36 -8.73 -16.37 15.91
C TYR A 36 -8.31 -17.72 16.47
N THR A 37 -7.56 -18.45 15.68
CA THR A 37 -6.81 -19.64 16.12
C THR A 37 -5.33 -19.29 16.18
N VAL A 38 -4.48 -20.23 16.61
CA VAL A 38 -3.03 -20.07 16.49
C VAL A 38 -2.55 -19.95 15.04
N ASP A 39 -3.37 -20.37 14.05
CA ASP A 39 -3.08 -20.21 12.64
C ASP A 39 -3.56 -18.86 12.05
N GLY A 40 -4.04 -17.95 12.90
CA GLY A 40 -4.49 -16.62 12.53
C GLY A 40 -6.02 -16.46 12.56
N PRO A 41 -6.55 -15.36 11.99
CA PRO A 41 -7.99 -15.12 11.95
C PRO A 41 -8.71 -16.20 11.13
N LEU A 42 -9.86 -16.66 11.64
CA LEU A 42 -10.69 -17.63 10.92
C LEU A 42 -11.26 -16.96 9.66
N PRO A 43 -10.97 -17.48 8.45
CA PRO A 43 -11.33 -16.80 7.22
C PRO A 43 -12.84 -16.87 6.90
N ASP A 44 -13.51 -17.91 7.38
CA ASP A 44 -14.92 -18.18 7.09
C ASP A 44 -15.61 -18.79 8.32
N GLU A 45 -16.49 -18.02 8.94
CA GLU A 45 -17.32 -18.47 10.07
C GLU A 45 -18.29 -19.59 9.66
N ASN A 46 -18.63 -19.74 8.38
CA ASN A 46 -19.53 -20.80 7.90
C ASN A 46 -18.91 -22.18 8.09
N LYS A 47 -17.59 -22.30 7.98
CA LYS A 47 -16.92 -23.59 8.27
C LYS A 47 -17.06 -23.97 9.74
N LEU A 48 -16.93 -22.99 10.65
CA LEU A 48 -17.15 -23.20 12.07
C LEU A 48 -18.62 -23.58 12.35
N LYS A 49 -19.58 -22.87 11.75
CA LYS A 49 -21.01 -23.20 11.83
C LYS A 49 -21.30 -24.62 11.35
N ARG A 50 -20.66 -25.04 10.25
CA ARG A 50 -20.79 -26.39 9.74
C ARG A 50 -20.25 -27.45 10.71
N THR A 51 -19.07 -27.23 11.29
CA THR A 51 -18.49 -28.12 12.30
C THR A 51 -19.43 -28.25 13.49
N ILE A 52 -19.95 -27.13 14.03
CA ILE A 52 -20.92 -27.15 15.12
C ILE A 52 -22.20 -27.89 14.71
N TYR A 53 -22.72 -27.63 13.52
CA TYR A 53 -23.91 -28.31 13.00
C TYR A 53 -23.72 -29.83 12.96
N GLU A 54 -22.58 -30.30 12.45
CA GLU A 54 -22.25 -31.73 12.35
C GLU A 54 -22.13 -32.39 13.76
N GLU A 55 -21.64 -31.64 14.75
CA GLU A 55 -21.52 -32.13 16.14
C GLU A 55 -22.86 -32.22 16.87
N ILE A 56 -23.75 -31.22 16.71
CA ILE A 56 -24.97 -31.14 17.50
C ILE A 56 -26.18 -31.82 16.83
N SER A 57 -26.19 -31.97 15.50
CA SER A 57 -27.31 -32.51 14.76
C SER A 57 -27.73 -33.95 15.16
N PRO A 58 -26.84 -34.86 15.55
CA PRO A 58 -27.24 -36.19 16.02
C PRO A 58 -28.05 -36.20 17.34
N TRP A 59 -27.98 -35.10 18.09
CA TRP A 59 -28.54 -34.99 19.45
C TRP A 59 -29.81 -34.12 19.51
N LEU A 60 -30.12 -33.39 18.45
CA LEU A 60 -31.27 -32.49 18.38
C LEU A 60 -32.29 -32.97 17.38
N HIS A 61 -33.57 -32.94 17.74
CA HIS A 61 -34.69 -33.37 16.88
C HIS A 61 -35.20 -32.28 15.96
N ASP A 62 -35.01 -30.97 16.34
CA ASP A 62 -35.50 -29.84 15.55
C ASP A 62 -34.61 -28.60 15.78
N LYS A 63 -34.85 -27.53 15.02
CA LYS A 63 -34.22 -26.20 15.14
C LYS A 63 -32.70 -26.17 15.16
N VAL A 64 -32.04 -27.18 14.61
CA VAL A 64 -30.57 -27.32 14.63
C VAL A 64 -29.87 -26.07 14.10
N ALA A 65 -30.31 -25.51 12.97
CA ALA A 65 -29.72 -24.30 12.39
C ALA A 65 -29.85 -23.07 13.31
N GLN A 66 -31.00 -22.91 13.98
CA GLN A 66 -31.20 -21.83 14.96
C GLN A 66 -30.30 -22.00 16.18
N THR A 67 -30.13 -23.23 16.63
CA THR A 67 -29.25 -23.58 17.75
C THR A 67 -27.78 -23.31 17.40
N VAL A 68 -27.34 -23.59 16.17
CA VAL A 68 -25.98 -23.24 15.70
C VAL A 68 -25.72 -21.73 15.82
N GLU A 69 -26.68 -20.89 15.40
CA GLU A 69 -26.52 -19.42 15.53
C GLU A 69 -26.46 -18.96 17.00
N GLN A 70 -27.24 -19.60 17.89
CA GLN A 70 -27.18 -19.33 19.34
C GLN A 70 -25.81 -19.73 19.92
N VAL A 71 -25.35 -20.93 19.59
CA VAL A 71 -24.04 -21.45 20.03
C VAL A 71 -22.90 -20.57 19.54
N ILE A 72 -22.94 -20.10 18.29
CA ILE A 72 -21.91 -19.14 17.79
C ILE A 72 -21.87 -17.87 18.63
N LYS A 73 -23.04 -17.31 18.98
CA LYS A 73 -23.11 -16.13 19.85
C LYS A 73 -22.54 -16.41 21.25
N ALA A 74 -22.87 -17.56 21.82
CA ALA A 74 -22.33 -17.99 23.12
C ALA A 74 -20.81 -18.21 23.04
N LEU A 75 -20.31 -18.85 21.98
CA LEU A 75 -18.87 -19.04 21.74
C LEU A 75 -18.11 -17.71 21.62
N LYS A 76 -18.68 -16.70 20.96
CA LYS A 76 -18.07 -15.37 20.88
C LYS A 76 -17.87 -14.75 22.26
N LEU A 77 -18.82 -14.93 23.16
CA LEU A 77 -18.72 -14.45 24.53
C LEU A 77 -17.75 -15.30 25.35
N ALA A 78 -17.82 -16.63 25.25
CA ALA A 78 -16.97 -17.55 25.99
C ALA A 78 -15.49 -17.46 25.59
N ALA A 79 -15.22 -17.17 24.31
CA ALA A 79 -13.87 -17.03 23.76
C ALA A 79 -13.37 -15.56 23.73
N TYR A 80 -14.11 -14.63 24.32
CA TYR A 80 -13.73 -13.21 24.29
C TYR A 80 -12.29 -12.98 24.74
N ALA A 81 -11.57 -12.17 24.00
CA ALA A 81 -10.22 -11.74 24.34
C ALA A 81 -9.97 -10.30 23.85
N ASP A 82 -9.08 -9.61 24.53
CA ASP A 82 -8.61 -8.29 24.12
C ASP A 82 -7.88 -8.32 22.78
N PRO A 83 -7.86 -7.19 22.04
CA PRO A 83 -7.10 -7.06 20.80
C PRO A 83 -5.63 -7.44 20.97
N LEU A 84 -5.12 -8.21 20.00
CA LEU A 84 -3.71 -8.59 19.99
C LEU A 84 -2.83 -7.36 19.74
N PRO A 85 -1.71 -7.19 20.48
CA PRO A 85 -0.78 -6.11 20.22
C PRO A 85 -0.12 -6.30 18.86
N LEU A 86 0.23 -5.17 18.19
CA LEU A 86 1.04 -5.22 16.98
C LEU A 86 2.47 -5.65 17.32
N GLN A 87 2.89 -6.75 16.72
CA GLN A 87 4.21 -7.34 16.92
C GLN A 87 5.09 -7.02 15.70
N CYS A 88 5.91 -5.97 15.83
CA CYS A 88 6.81 -5.53 14.75
C CYS A 88 8.22 -6.15 14.84
N ASP A 89 8.49 -6.97 15.86
CA ASP A 89 9.76 -7.60 16.16
C ASP A 89 9.85 -9.06 15.67
N ARG A 90 8.76 -9.56 15.08
CA ARG A 90 8.65 -10.95 14.65
C ARG A 90 7.72 -11.12 13.45
N ILE A 91 7.86 -12.28 12.81
CA ILE A 91 7.03 -12.71 11.67
C ILE A 91 6.45 -14.08 12.00
N HIS A 92 5.12 -14.18 12.04
CA HIS A 92 4.44 -15.45 12.25
C HIS A 92 4.33 -16.18 10.90
N VAL A 93 4.94 -17.33 10.80
CA VAL A 93 4.99 -18.20 9.62
C VAL A 93 4.18 -19.48 9.84
N ALA A 94 3.95 -20.26 8.79
CA ALA A 94 3.11 -21.47 8.86
C ALA A 94 3.56 -22.47 9.92
N ASN A 95 4.87 -22.62 10.15
CA ASN A 95 5.48 -23.58 11.06
C ASN A 95 6.01 -23.00 12.39
N GLY A 96 5.72 -21.72 12.70
CA GLY A 96 6.20 -21.13 13.96
C GLY A 96 6.29 -19.60 13.94
N THR A 97 7.27 -19.08 14.64
CA THR A 97 7.54 -17.63 14.76
C THR A 97 9.02 -17.35 14.51
N TYR A 98 9.29 -16.47 13.55
CA TYR A 98 10.63 -15.97 13.24
C TYR A 98 10.81 -14.58 13.85
N PHE A 99 11.86 -14.40 14.65
CA PHE A 99 12.19 -13.11 15.27
C PHE A 99 13.21 -12.33 14.43
N LEU A 100 13.12 -11.01 14.46
CA LEU A 100 14.01 -10.15 13.65
C LEU A 100 15.47 -10.17 14.12
N ASP A 101 15.77 -10.71 15.29
CA ASP A 101 17.13 -11.01 15.76
C ASP A 101 17.73 -12.26 15.08
N GLY A 102 16.95 -12.97 14.27
CA GLY A 102 17.37 -14.16 13.52
C GLY A 102 16.99 -15.48 14.19
N THR A 103 16.40 -15.46 15.38
CA THR A 103 15.95 -16.67 16.06
C THR A 103 14.63 -17.19 15.52
N PHE A 104 14.35 -18.48 15.67
CA PHE A 104 13.12 -19.14 15.24
C PHE A 104 12.63 -20.12 16.31
N THR A 105 11.32 -20.16 16.51
CA THR A 105 10.64 -21.17 17.32
C THR A 105 9.49 -21.79 16.56
N GLU A 106 9.27 -23.09 16.73
CA GLU A 106 8.11 -23.80 16.20
C GLU A 106 6.83 -23.51 16.98
N GLU A 107 6.95 -22.84 18.11
CA GLU A 107 5.80 -22.44 18.91
C GLU A 107 4.95 -21.40 18.15
N LYS A 108 3.65 -21.66 18.07
CA LYS A 108 2.68 -20.78 17.44
C LYS A 108 1.94 -19.97 18.48
N GLU A 109 2.06 -18.67 18.40
CA GLU A 109 1.28 -17.71 19.19
C GLU A 109 0.02 -17.26 18.45
N TYR A 110 -1.00 -16.80 19.18
CA TYR A 110 -2.11 -16.07 18.56
C TYR A 110 -1.60 -14.77 17.92
N CYS A 111 -1.93 -14.56 16.67
CA CYS A 111 -1.46 -13.39 15.91
C CYS A 111 -2.50 -12.93 14.89
N GLY A 112 -2.39 -11.66 14.49
CA GLY A 112 -3.21 -11.08 13.43
C GLY A 112 -2.75 -11.44 12.01
N ASN A 113 -1.46 -11.77 11.86
CA ASN A 113 -0.81 -11.90 10.57
C ASN A 113 0.09 -13.15 10.50
N ARG A 114 -0.50 -14.33 10.35
CA ARG A 114 0.28 -15.54 10.06
C ARG A 114 0.38 -15.74 8.56
N LEU A 115 1.62 -15.86 8.08
CA LEU A 115 1.92 -16.12 6.68
C LEU A 115 1.78 -17.62 6.38
N PRO A 116 1.22 -18.04 5.24
CA PRO A 116 1.10 -19.44 4.86
C PRO A 116 2.41 -20.07 4.37
N VAL A 117 3.50 -19.32 4.32
CA VAL A 117 4.84 -19.83 4.00
C VAL A 117 5.54 -20.31 5.27
N PRO A 118 6.18 -21.51 5.28
CA PRO A 118 7.00 -21.93 6.38
C PRO A 118 8.39 -21.27 6.33
N TYR A 119 9.03 -21.13 7.48
CA TYR A 119 10.45 -20.79 7.58
C TYR A 119 11.30 -22.06 7.62
N ARG A 120 12.27 -22.14 6.74
CA ARG A 120 13.32 -23.17 6.70
C ARG A 120 14.63 -22.49 6.30
N ALA A 121 15.66 -22.65 7.12
CA ALA A 121 16.94 -21.97 6.90
C ALA A 121 17.78 -22.58 5.77
N ASP A 122 17.51 -23.83 5.40
CA ASP A 122 18.27 -24.65 4.46
C ASP A 122 17.68 -24.69 3.04
N VAL A 123 16.68 -23.84 2.75
CA VAL A 123 16.08 -23.77 1.41
C VAL A 123 17.08 -23.16 0.41
N PRO A 124 17.20 -23.74 -0.79
CA PRO A 124 18.08 -23.20 -1.83
C PRO A 124 17.62 -21.81 -2.30
N ALA A 125 18.59 -21.03 -2.79
CA ALA A 125 18.29 -19.72 -3.38
C ALA A 125 17.29 -19.84 -4.53
N PRO A 126 16.31 -18.92 -4.65
CA PRO A 126 15.22 -18.99 -5.62
C PRO A 126 15.71 -18.58 -7.03
N GLN A 127 16.23 -19.53 -7.79
CA GLN A 127 16.93 -19.27 -9.06
C GLN A 127 16.01 -18.68 -10.13
N HIS A 128 14.77 -19.20 -10.26
CA HIS A 128 13.81 -18.67 -11.24
C HIS A 128 13.38 -17.24 -10.88
N TRP A 129 13.19 -16.96 -9.58
CA TRP A 129 12.88 -15.62 -9.09
C TRP A 129 14.00 -14.63 -9.37
N LEU A 130 15.25 -14.98 -9.04
CA LEU A 130 16.39 -14.10 -9.25
C LEU A 130 16.61 -13.81 -10.74
N ARG A 131 16.49 -14.84 -11.58
CA ARG A 131 16.54 -14.69 -13.03
C ARG A 131 15.40 -13.79 -13.54
N PHE A 132 14.16 -14.05 -13.12
CA PHE A 132 13.00 -13.24 -13.48
C PHE A 132 13.21 -11.76 -13.11
N LEU A 133 13.72 -11.48 -11.91
CA LEU A 133 13.99 -10.09 -11.50
C LEU A 133 15.12 -9.46 -12.32
N SER A 134 16.17 -10.20 -12.66
CA SER A 134 17.27 -9.69 -13.51
C SER A 134 16.82 -9.37 -14.94
N GLU A 135 15.80 -10.07 -15.44
CA GLU A 135 15.18 -9.79 -16.74
C GLU A 135 14.20 -8.61 -16.67
N LEU A 136 13.57 -8.39 -15.50
CA LEU A 136 12.54 -7.38 -15.30
C LEU A 136 13.09 -6.00 -14.93
N LEU A 137 14.14 -5.95 -14.08
CA LEU A 137 14.67 -4.74 -13.47
C LEU A 137 16.16 -4.56 -13.75
N GLU A 138 16.61 -3.31 -13.71
CA GLU A 138 18.04 -3.04 -13.63
C GLU A 138 18.62 -3.55 -12.30
N PRO A 139 19.85 -4.07 -12.29
CA PRO A 139 20.45 -4.65 -11.08
C PRO A 139 20.46 -3.70 -9.88
N GLU A 140 20.62 -2.41 -10.11
CA GLU A 140 20.64 -1.38 -9.07
C GLU A 140 19.28 -1.11 -8.39
N ASP A 141 18.16 -1.51 -9.03
CA ASP A 141 16.81 -1.36 -8.52
C ASP A 141 16.33 -2.59 -7.70
N ILE A 142 16.95 -3.75 -7.90
CA ILE A 142 16.58 -5.00 -7.22
C ILE A 142 16.69 -4.88 -5.69
N PRO A 143 17.72 -4.24 -5.11
CA PRO A 143 17.82 -4.07 -3.66
C PRO A 143 16.64 -3.28 -3.07
N ALA A 144 16.16 -2.23 -3.75
CA ALA A 144 15.00 -1.46 -3.30
C ALA A 144 13.71 -2.32 -3.28
N LEU A 145 13.49 -3.13 -4.32
CA LEU A 145 12.38 -4.08 -4.37
C LEU A 145 12.47 -5.13 -3.26
N GLN A 146 13.66 -5.71 -3.04
CA GLN A 146 13.91 -6.71 -2.00
C GLN A 146 13.60 -6.15 -0.61
N GLU A 147 14.10 -4.97 -0.29
CA GLU A 147 13.85 -4.29 0.97
C GLU A 147 12.36 -3.97 1.14
N TYR A 148 11.69 -3.52 0.07
CA TYR A 148 10.28 -3.18 0.13
C TYR A 148 9.40 -4.42 0.37
N LEU A 149 9.62 -5.50 -0.36
CA LEU A 149 8.88 -6.74 -0.16
C LEU A 149 9.17 -7.34 1.22
N GLY A 150 10.42 -7.26 1.70
CA GLY A 150 10.79 -7.61 3.07
C GLY A 150 10.07 -6.75 4.12
N TYR A 151 9.99 -5.44 3.89
CA TYR A 151 9.26 -4.50 4.77
C TYR A 151 7.77 -4.84 4.90
N CYS A 152 7.17 -5.41 3.86
CA CYS A 152 5.78 -5.87 3.90
C CYS A 152 5.55 -7.07 4.85
N LEU A 153 6.60 -7.78 5.29
CA LEU A 153 6.46 -8.94 6.18
C LEU A 153 6.08 -8.56 7.64
N ILE A 154 6.25 -7.30 8.02
CA ILE A 154 5.98 -6.81 9.39
C ILE A 154 4.95 -5.67 9.39
N PRO A 155 4.12 -5.56 10.45
CA PRO A 155 3.10 -4.50 10.56
C PRO A 155 3.70 -3.15 11.00
N SER A 156 4.84 -2.75 10.42
CA SER A 156 5.55 -1.51 10.75
C SER A 156 5.30 -0.42 9.70
N THR A 157 5.15 0.82 10.13
CA THR A 157 4.99 2.01 9.25
C THR A 157 6.24 2.87 9.17
N LYS A 158 7.32 2.48 9.85
CA LYS A 158 8.55 3.30 9.99
C LYS A 158 9.21 3.68 8.67
N GLY A 159 9.11 2.85 7.64
CA GLY A 159 9.66 3.13 6.32
C GLY A 159 8.89 4.18 5.52
N GLN A 160 7.62 4.43 5.86
CA GLN A 160 6.75 5.46 5.27
C GLN A 160 6.78 5.49 3.73
N LYS A 161 6.85 4.33 3.07
CA LYS A 161 6.93 4.20 1.62
C LYS A 161 5.85 3.29 1.06
N MET A 162 5.45 3.58 -0.17
CA MET A 162 4.75 2.70 -1.10
C MET A 162 5.64 2.46 -2.32
N LEU A 163 5.45 1.33 -3.00
CA LEU A 163 6.22 1.01 -4.19
C LEU A 163 5.34 0.99 -5.43
N MET A 164 5.79 1.69 -6.44
CA MET A 164 5.22 1.67 -7.79
C MET A 164 6.22 1.02 -8.75
N LEU A 165 5.77 0.04 -9.50
CA LEU A 165 6.54 -0.59 -10.57
C LEU A 165 5.88 -0.27 -11.91
N ILE A 166 6.54 0.54 -12.70
CA ILE A 166 6.00 1.11 -13.94
C ILE A 166 6.69 0.48 -15.15
N GLY A 167 5.91 0.15 -16.18
CA GLY A 167 6.41 -0.40 -17.45
C GLY A 167 5.49 -0.06 -18.61
N LYS A 168 5.80 -0.61 -19.78
CA LYS A 168 5.03 -0.38 -21.03
C LYS A 168 3.87 -1.36 -21.20
N GLY A 169 3.85 -2.45 -20.41
CA GLY A 169 2.91 -3.57 -20.50
C GLY A 169 3.55 -4.84 -21.08
N GLY A 170 3.18 -5.99 -20.52
CA GLY A 170 3.67 -7.29 -20.98
C GLY A 170 5.04 -7.73 -20.46
N GLU A 171 5.70 -6.97 -19.57
CA GLU A 171 7.02 -7.32 -19.01
C GLU A 171 6.93 -8.42 -17.93
N GLY A 172 5.75 -8.60 -17.33
CA GLY A 172 5.51 -9.62 -16.32
C GLY A 172 5.40 -9.09 -14.89
N LYS A 173 5.22 -7.77 -14.67
CA LYS A 173 5.06 -7.13 -13.33
C LYS A 173 4.05 -7.85 -12.44
N SER A 174 2.88 -8.20 -12.98
CA SER A 174 1.79 -8.89 -12.26
C SER A 174 2.21 -10.25 -11.68
N ARG A 175 3.28 -10.88 -12.20
CA ARG A 175 3.80 -12.13 -11.62
C ARG A 175 4.33 -11.94 -10.21
N ILE A 176 4.85 -10.75 -9.89
CA ILE A 176 5.23 -10.41 -8.51
C ILE A 176 3.99 -10.48 -7.60
N GLY A 177 2.87 -9.90 -8.02
CA GLY A 177 1.61 -9.94 -7.26
C GLY A 177 1.12 -11.36 -6.99
N VAL A 178 1.21 -12.24 -8.01
CA VAL A 178 0.83 -13.66 -7.87
C VAL A 178 1.71 -14.39 -6.85
N VAL A 179 3.02 -14.17 -6.88
CA VAL A 179 3.97 -14.73 -5.90
C VAL A 179 3.71 -14.18 -4.50
N MET A 180 3.48 -12.88 -4.38
CA MET A 180 3.15 -12.27 -3.08
C MET A 180 1.85 -12.84 -2.51
N ASN A 181 0.84 -13.11 -3.33
CA ASN A 181 -0.38 -13.77 -2.86
C ASN A 181 -0.09 -15.18 -2.28
N ALA A 182 0.84 -15.93 -2.86
CA ALA A 182 1.23 -17.25 -2.34
C ALA A 182 2.02 -17.15 -1.01
N ILE A 183 2.74 -16.04 -0.75
CA ILE A 183 3.51 -15.81 0.47
C ILE A 183 2.63 -15.20 1.57
N PHE A 184 1.80 -14.21 1.24
CA PHE A 184 1.00 -13.48 2.22
C PHE A 184 -0.38 -14.11 2.50
N GLY A 185 -0.96 -14.81 1.53
CA GLY A 185 -2.30 -15.40 1.65
C GLY A 185 -3.34 -14.40 2.11
N LEU A 186 -4.03 -14.69 3.20
CA LEU A 186 -5.07 -13.82 3.78
C LEU A 186 -4.55 -12.46 4.29
N ASN A 187 -3.25 -12.28 4.41
CA ASN A 187 -2.63 -11.00 4.82
C ASN A 187 -2.46 -10.03 3.64
N MET A 188 -2.83 -10.45 2.43
CA MET A 188 -2.85 -9.62 1.24
C MET A 188 -4.28 -9.25 0.86
N ASN A 189 -4.44 -8.06 0.26
CA ASN A 189 -5.65 -7.62 -0.41
C ASN A 189 -5.31 -7.18 -1.84
N THR A 190 -6.20 -7.44 -2.79
CA THR A 190 -6.06 -6.95 -4.17
C THR A 190 -7.22 -6.03 -4.47
N THR A 191 -6.91 -4.75 -4.70
CA THR A 191 -7.89 -3.71 -5.04
C THR A 191 -7.16 -2.51 -5.66
N SER A 192 -7.91 -1.58 -6.27
CA SER A 192 -7.28 -0.37 -6.78
C SER A 192 -7.06 0.67 -5.68
N ILE A 193 -5.95 1.41 -5.77
CA ILE A 193 -5.62 2.50 -4.85
C ILE A 193 -6.67 3.62 -4.89
N GLN A 194 -7.29 3.84 -6.04
CA GLN A 194 -8.42 4.77 -6.19
C GLN A 194 -9.63 4.36 -5.37
N LYS A 195 -9.93 3.06 -5.32
CA LYS A 195 -11.03 2.54 -4.51
C LYS A 195 -10.73 2.74 -3.02
N VAL A 196 -9.48 2.58 -2.62
CA VAL A 196 -9.02 2.88 -1.24
C VAL A 196 -9.21 4.37 -0.92
N GLU A 197 -8.82 5.26 -1.82
CA GLU A 197 -8.99 6.72 -1.62
C GLU A 197 -10.47 7.12 -1.52
N ASN A 198 -11.33 6.55 -2.36
CA ASN A 198 -12.71 7.01 -2.52
C ASN A 198 -13.73 6.27 -1.65
N SER A 199 -13.41 5.09 -1.11
CA SER A 199 -14.37 4.24 -0.38
C SER A 199 -13.91 3.92 1.04
N ARG A 200 -14.70 4.35 2.03
CA ARG A 200 -14.50 3.98 3.44
C ARG A 200 -14.60 2.46 3.69
N PHE A 201 -15.42 1.76 2.92
CA PHE A 201 -15.53 0.30 3.00
C PHE A 201 -14.26 -0.40 2.50
N ALA A 202 -13.70 0.08 1.39
CA ALA A 202 -12.45 -0.47 0.88
C ALA A 202 -11.28 -0.25 1.86
N ARG A 203 -11.27 0.86 2.61
CA ARG A 203 -10.28 1.06 3.68
C ARG A 203 -10.46 0.07 4.82
N ALA A 204 -11.71 -0.21 5.23
CA ALA A 204 -11.99 -1.20 6.27
C ALA A 204 -11.56 -2.63 5.86
N ASP A 205 -11.61 -2.96 4.58
CA ASP A 205 -11.13 -4.25 4.06
C ASP A 205 -9.60 -4.42 4.16
N LEU A 206 -8.86 -3.32 4.41
CA LEU A 206 -7.41 -3.33 4.61
C LEU A 206 -7.00 -3.52 6.07
N GLU A 207 -7.96 -3.53 7.00
CA GLU A 207 -7.65 -3.76 8.41
C GLU A 207 -7.06 -5.15 8.62
N GLY A 208 -5.92 -5.20 9.31
CA GLY A 208 -5.19 -6.44 9.54
C GLY A 208 -4.42 -6.96 8.31
N LYS A 209 -4.37 -6.24 7.20
CA LYS A 209 -3.59 -6.62 6.02
C LYS A 209 -2.17 -6.07 6.11
N LEU A 210 -1.21 -6.86 5.63
CA LEU A 210 0.20 -6.47 5.50
C LEU A 210 0.49 -5.85 4.14
N LEU A 211 -0.12 -6.37 3.09
CA LEU A 211 0.13 -5.96 1.71
C LEU A 211 -1.19 -5.72 0.96
N MET A 212 -1.26 -4.66 0.19
CA MET A 212 -2.29 -4.42 -0.81
C MET A 212 -1.63 -4.26 -2.17
N VAL A 213 -2.11 -5.01 -3.14
CA VAL A 213 -1.63 -4.96 -4.52
C VAL A 213 -2.68 -4.31 -5.41
N ASP A 214 -2.24 -3.30 -6.16
CA ASP A 214 -2.98 -2.73 -7.29
C ASP A 214 -2.29 -3.17 -8.58
N ASP A 215 -2.92 -4.09 -9.32
CA ASP A 215 -2.32 -4.73 -10.49
C ASP A 215 -2.47 -3.92 -11.78
N ASP A 216 -3.30 -2.90 -11.78
CA ASP A 216 -3.56 -2.02 -12.94
C ASP A 216 -3.78 -0.58 -12.50
N LEU A 217 -2.70 0.01 -11.96
CA LEU A 217 -2.73 1.39 -11.49
C LEU A 217 -2.98 2.36 -12.64
N ASP A 218 -4.14 3.00 -12.63
CA ASP A 218 -4.43 4.14 -13.48
C ASP A 218 -3.95 5.44 -12.81
N MET A 219 -2.84 5.95 -13.28
CA MET A 219 -2.22 7.18 -12.76
C MET A 219 -3.10 8.42 -12.98
N ASN A 220 -3.95 8.43 -14.02
CA ASN A 220 -4.84 9.56 -14.35
C ASN A 220 -6.03 9.68 -13.40
N ALA A 221 -6.44 8.55 -12.81
CA ALA A 221 -7.65 8.51 -12.00
C ALA A 221 -7.42 8.87 -10.52
N LEU A 222 -6.17 9.09 -10.09
CA LEU A 222 -5.83 9.43 -8.71
C LEU A 222 -5.91 10.95 -8.48
N THR A 223 -7.12 11.50 -8.43
CA THR A 223 -7.37 12.93 -8.24
C THR A 223 -7.13 13.41 -6.81
N LYS A 224 -7.11 12.49 -5.82
CA LYS A 224 -6.87 12.75 -4.41
C LYS A 224 -5.99 11.62 -3.85
N THR A 225 -5.19 11.91 -2.83
CA THR A 225 -4.26 10.95 -2.20
C THR A 225 -4.18 11.10 -0.69
N ASN A 226 -5.16 11.75 -0.07
CA ASN A 226 -5.11 12.07 1.35
C ASN A 226 -5.13 10.81 2.24
N TYR A 227 -6.02 9.86 1.93
CA TYR A 227 -6.11 8.61 2.67
C TYR A 227 -4.91 7.71 2.40
N VAL A 228 -4.46 7.62 1.15
CA VAL A 228 -3.25 6.87 0.79
C VAL A 228 -2.04 7.40 1.55
N LYS A 229 -1.82 8.72 1.57
CA LYS A 229 -0.74 9.35 2.37
C LYS A 229 -0.85 9.02 3.85
N SER A 230 -2.05 9.09 4.42
CA SER A 230 -2.30 8.78 5.82
C SER A 230 -2.02 7.30 6.14
N ILE A 231 -2.40 6.37 5.27
CA ILE A 231 -2.17 4.93 5.46
C ILE A 231 -0.68 4.60 5.35
N VAL A 232 0.04 5.21 4.41
CA VAL A 232 1.49 4.96 4.24
C VAL A 232 2.29 5.38 5.48
N THR A 233 1.90 6.45 6.16
CA THR A 233 2.51 6.89 7.43
C THR A 233 1.91 6.21 8.66
N ALA A 234 0.61 5.98 8.66
CA ALA A 234 -0.20 5.28 9.68
C ALA A 234 0.16 5.59 11.15
N GLU A 235 0.47 6.85 11.45
CA GLU A 235 0.78 7.29 12.82
C GLU A 235 -0.48 7.41 13.68
N LEU A 236 -1.62 7.69 13.04
CA LEU A 236 -2.89 7.89 13.72
C LEU A 236 -3.92 6.83 13.28
N ARG A 237 -4.91 6.62 14.14
CA ARG A 237 -6.10 5.85 13.79
C ARG A 237 -6.96 6.66 12.81
N MET A 238 -7.68 5.96 11.95
CA MET A 238 -8.60 6.56 11.01
C MET A 238 -10.00 5.96 11.13
N ASP A 239 -10.98 6.69 10.65
CA ASP A 239 -12.36 6.25 10.59
C ASP A 239 -12.54 5.14 9.56
N LEU A 240 -12.97 3.97 10.02
CA LEU A 240 -13.25 2.78 9.22
C LEU A 240 -14.73 2.44 9.36
N GLU A 241 -15.33 1.93 8.29
CA GLU A 241 -16.73 1.53 8.29
C GLU A 241 -16.92 0.22 7.54
N ARG A 242 -17.63 -0.70 8.14
CA ARG A 242 -18.12 -1.92 7.49
C ARG A 242 -19.60 -1.80 7.17
N LYS A 243 -20.07 -2.53 6.15
CA LYS A 243 -21.47 -2.53 5.78
C LYS A 243 -22.33 -2.99 6.97
N LYS A 244 -23.35 -2.19 7.31
CA LYS A 244 -24.32 -2.43 8.41
C LYS A 244 -23.70 -2.40 9.82
N GLU A 245 -22.51 -1.88 9.98
CA GLU A 245 -21.88 -1.64 11.28
C GLU A 245 -21.64 -0.14 11.46
N GLN A 246 -21.54 0.32 12.71
CA GLN A 246 -21.14 1.71 13.01
C GLN A 246 -19.66 1.90 12.64
N SER A 247 -19.31 3.14 12.28
CA SER A 247 -17.91 3.48 12.06
C SER A 247 -17.12 3.39 13.37
N TYR A 248 -15.86 3.03 13.26
CA TYR A 248 -14.94 2.88 14.38
C TYR A 248 -13.53 3.37 14.01
N GLN A 249 -12.72 3.63 15.02
CA GLN A 249 -11.34 4.07 14.83
C GLN A 249 -10.39 2.86 14.75
N GLY A 250 -9.84 2.61 13.55
CA GLY A 250 -8.88 1.55 13.29
C GLY A 250 -7.52 2.07 12.86
N GLN A 251 -6.49 1.25 12.98
CA GLN A 251 -5.14 1.55 12.48
C GLN A 251 -4.83 0.63 11.31
N LEU A 252 -4.45 1.23 10.17
CA LEU A 252 -4.02 0.51 8.98
C LEU A 252 -2.51 0.59 8.87
N TYR A 253 -1.87 -0.56 8.76
CA TYR A 253 -0.41 -0.70 8.56
C TYR A 253 -0.06 -1.39 7.23
N VAL A 254 -1.02 -1.46 6.33
CA VAL A 254 -0.88 -2.09 5.02
C VAL A 254 0.12 -1.34 4.13
N ARG A 255 0.89 -2.07 3.32
CA ARG A 255 1.82 -1.52 2.31
C ARG A 255 1.19 -1.61 0.94
N PHE A 256 1.44 -0.59 0.11
CA PHE A 256 0.91 -0.52 -1.25
C PHE A 256 1.98 -0.91 -2.26
N LEU A 257 1.74 -1.96 -3.01
CA LEU A 257 2.51 -2.36 -4.17
C LEU A 257 1.64 -2.18 -5.41
N CYS A 258 2.00 -1.24 -6.27
CA CYS A 258 1.18 -0.86 -7.41
C CYS A 258 1.94 -1.12 -8.72
N PHE A 259 1.26 -1.74 -9.69
CA PHE A 259 1.79 -1.97 -11.03
C PHE A 259 1.05 -1.06 -12.00
N GLY A 260 1.81 -0.24 -12.73
CA GLY A 260 1.26 0.71 -13.70
C GLY A 260 1.84 0.51 -15.09
N ASN A 261 1.08 0.93 -16.10
CA ASN A 261 1.48 0.96 -17.48
C ASN A 261 1.51 2.41 -17.97
N GLY A 262 2.53 2.77 -18.78
CA GLY A 262 2.65 4.08 -19.41
C GLY A 262 3.58 5.06 -18.69
N ALA A 263 3.47 6.33 -19.05
CA ALA A 263 4.33 7.39 -18.52
C ALA A 263 3.92 7.81 -17.10
N LEU A 264 4.87 8.25 -16.32
CA LEU A 264 4.66 8.78 -14.96
C LEU A 264 3.90 10.13 -14.94
N THR A 265 3.52 10.63 -16.10
CA THR A 265 3.05 11.99 -16.37
C THR A 265 1.71 12.37 -15.77
N ALA A 266 0.98 11.43 -15.17
CA ALA A 266 -0.42 11.60 -14.87
C ALA A 266 -0.79 11.69 -13.38
N LEU A 267 0.17 11.96 -12.50
CA LEU A 267 -0.11 12.13 -11.07
C LEU A 267 -0.79 13.48 -10.79
N HIS A 268 -2.06 13.46 -10.49
CA HIS A 268 -2.82 14.68 -10.14
C HIS A 268 -2.45 15.26 -8.77
N ASP A 269 -1.95 14.48 -7.82
CA ASP A 269 -1.41 15.03 -6.57
C ASP A 269 0.03 15.45 -6.75
N ARG A 270 0.21 16.76 -6.90
CA ARG A 270 1.48 17.45 -7.12
C ARG A 270 2.19 17.84 -5.83
N SER A 271 1.77 17.28 -4.68
CA SER A 271 2.38 17.63 -3.40
C SER A 271 3.65 16.83 -3.15
N ASP A 272 4.71 17.49 -2.67
CA ASP A 272 5.94 16.85 -2.18
C ASP A 272 5.63 15.76 -1.14
N GLY A 273 4.54 15.94 -0.39
CA GLY A 273 4.05 14.97 0.58
C GLY A 273 3.68 13.62 -0.02
N PHE A 274 3.23 13.56 -1.28
CA PHE A 274 2.92 12.32 -1.97
C PHE A 274 4.18 11.68 -2.58
N PHE A 275 4.98 12.46 -3.29
CA PHE A 275 6.18 11.95 -3.96
C PHE A 275 7.22 11.39 -2.99
N ARG A 276 7.46 12.06 -1.86
CA ARG A 276 8.43 11.57 -0.85
C ARG A 276 8.07 10.21 -0.25
N ARG A 277 6.80 9.76 -0.39
CA ARG A 277 6.32 8.46 0.09
C ARG A 277 6.40 7.36 -0.94
N GLN A 278 6.92 7.64 -2.11
CA GLN A 278 6.99 6.68 -3.21
C GLN A 278 8.41 6.15 -3.40
N ILE A 279 8.48 4.92 -3.84
CA ILE A 279 9.62 4.32 -4.53
C ILE A 279 9.10 3.99 -5.92
N ILE A 280 9.68 4.59 -6.95
CA ILE A 280 9.25 4.40 -8.34
C ILE A 280 10.35 3.65 -9.08
N LEU A 281 10.07 2.39 -9.38
CA LEU A 281 10.94 1.55 -10.20
C LEU A 281 10.35 1.40 -11.59
N THR A 282 11.22 1.38 -12.60
CA THR A 282 10.80 1.17 -13.99
C THR A 282 11.37 -0.14 -14.53
N THR A 283 10.53 -0.89 -15.24
CA THR A 283 10.96 -2.15 -15.85
C THR A 283 11.90 -1.91 -17.03
N LYS A 284 12.71 -2.92 -17.32
CA LYS A 284 13.40 -3.04 -18.62
C LYS A 284 12.37 -3.21 -19.73
N ASP A 285 12.75 -2.82 -20.94
CA ASP A 285 11.97 -3.13 -22.12
C ASP A 285 11.92 -4.64 -22.35
N LYS A 286 10.76 -5.16 -22.71
CA LYS A 286 10.62 -6.57 -23.06
C LYS A 286 11.45 -6.84 -24.32
N PRO A 287 12.40 -7.81 -24.27
CA PRO A 287 13.12 -8.20 -25.49
C PRO A 287 12.17 -8.66 -26.59
N VAL A 288 12.45 -8.28 -27.84
CA VAL A 288 11.58 -8.56 -29.00
C VAL A 288 11.37 -10.07 -29.18
N ASP A 289 12.39 -10.87 -28.90
CA ASP A 289 12.40 -12.33 -29.06
C ASP A 289 12.05 -13.09 -27.78
N ARG A 290 11.55 -12.41 -26.73
CA ARG A 290 11.20 -13.06 -25.49
C ARG A 290 9.99 -13.97 -25.69
N PHE A 291 10.20 -15.25 -25.41
CA PHE A 291 9.12 -16.22 -25.33
C PHE A 291 8.42 -16.14 -23.97
N ASP A 292 7.10 -15.90 -23.97
CA ASP A 292 6.32 -15.84 -22.73
C ASP A 292 6.10 -17.26 -22.20
N ASP A 293 6.66 -17.55 -21.02
CA ASP A 293 6.45 -18.84 -20.33
C ASP A 293 5.08 -18.84 -19.61
N PRO A 294 4.11 -19.64 -20.09
CA PRO A 294 2.79 -19.69 -19.44
C PRO A 294 2.84 -20.27 -18.02
N PHE A 295 3.88 -21.05 -17.69
CA PHE A 295 4.07 -21.70 -16.39
C PHE A 295 5.03 -20.92 -15.47
N LEU A 296 5.35 -19.69 -15.82
CA LEU A 296 6.29 -18.88 -15.01
C LEU A 296 5.77 -18.69 -13.58
N ALA A 297 4.47 -18.44 -13.40
CA ALA A 297 3.89 -18.23 -12.08
C ALA A 297 4.05 -19.44 -11.18
N GLU A 298 3.78 -20.64 -11.69
CA GLU A 298 3.92 -21.91 -10.96
C GLU A 298 5.38 -22.18 -10.57
N LYS A 299 6.32 -21.93 -11.48
CA LYS A 299 7.76 -22.04 -11.20
C LYS A 299 8.20 -21.10 -10.09
N LEU A 300 7.75 -19.84 -10.13
CA LEU A 300 8.06 -18.86 -9.10
C LEU A 300 7.41 -19.22 -7.75
N ILE A 301 6.15 -19.66 -7.74
CA ILE A 301 5.45 -20.09 -6.51
C ILE A 301 6.12 -21.31 -5.89
N ALA A 302 6.66 -22.23 -6.70
CA ALA A 302 7.39 -23.39 -6.20
C ALA A 302 8.63 -22.99 -5.39
N GLU A 303 9.23 -21.82 -5.64
CA GLU A 303 10.37 -21.26 -4.92
C GLU A 303 9.97 -20.32 -3.77
N LYS A 304 8.69 -20.26 -3.36
CA LYS A 304 8.19 -19.26 -2.39
C LYS A 304 8.93 -19.23 -1.05
N GLU A 305 9.43 -20.37 -0.58
CA GLU A 305 10.22 -20.44 0.64
C GLU A 305 11.58 -19.75 0.48
N GLY A 306 12.26 -19.98 -0.64
CA GLY A 306 13.51 -19.28 -0.98
C GLY A 306 13.29 -17.78 -1.22
N ILE A 307 12.15 -17.40 -1.85
CA ILE A 307 11.76 -16.00 -2.04
C ILE A 307 11.51 -15.35 -0.68
N PHE A 308 10.85 -16.04 0.25
CA PHE A 308 10.66 -15.56 1.60
C PHE A 308 11.98 -15.28 2.33
N LEU A 309 12.98 -16.17 2.22
CA LEU A 309 14.32 -15.93 2.75
C LEU A 309 14.99 -14.71 2.09
N TRP A 310 14.86 -14.57 0.78
CA TRP A 310 15.35 -13.42 0.05
C TRP A 310 14.68 -12.10 0.54
N MET A 311 13.37 -12.12 0.81
CA MET A 311 12.67 -10.99 1.42
C MET A 311 13.16 -10.69 2.84
N LEU A 312 13.46 -11.71 3.65
CA LEU A 312 14.01 -11.53 5.00
C LEU A 312 15.39 -10.86 4.98
N GLU A 313 16.24 -11.18 4.00
CA GLU A 313 17.52 -10.48 3.82
C GLU A 313 17.32 -9.00 3.53
N GLY A 314 16.37 -8.66 2.65
CA GLY A 314 15.99 -7.27 2.37
C GLY A 314 15.49 -6.54 3.62
N LEU A 315 14.63 -7.19 4.41
CA LEU A 315 14.12 -6.63 5.66
C LEU A 315 15.24 -6.38 6.68
N ARG A 316 16.16 -7.33 6.86
CA ARG A 316 17.32 -7.18 7.75
C ARG A 316 18.18 -5.99 7.34
N ARG A 317 18.48 -5.85 6.04
CA ARG A 317 19.24 -4.73 5.50
C ARG A 317 18.54 -3.40 5.75
N LEU A 318 17.23 -3.33 5.50
CA LEU A 318 16.41 -2.13 5.74
C LEU A 318 16.42 -1.72 7.22
N ILE A 319 16.25 -2.68 8.15
CA ILE A 319 16.29 -2.42 9.59
C ILE A 319 17.67 -1.93 10.02
N ALA A 320 18.75 -2.57 9.53
CA ALA A 320 20.13 -2.17 9.80
C ALA A 320 20.42 -0.74 9.30
N ASN A 321 19.73 -0.32 8.23
CA ASN A 321 19.80 1.03 7.67
C ASN A 321 18.70 1.96 8.23
N HIS A 322 18.17 1.69 9.43
CA HIS A 322 17.18 2.53 10.11
C HIS A 322 15.95 2.87 9.25
N TYR A 323 15.46 1.93 8.48
CA TYR A 323 14.34 2.05 7.53
C TYR A 323 14.58 3.03 6.36
N HIS A 324 15.85 3.34 6.04
CA HIS A 324 16.21 4.06 4.83
C HIS A 324 16.44 3.06 3.69
N PHE A 325 15.61 3.13 2.68
CA PHE A 325 15.69 2.24 1.53
C PHE A 325 16.92 2.51 0.67
N THR A 326 17.48 1.46 0.09
CA THR A 326 18.53 1.55 -0.92
C THR A 326 17.93 2.02 -2.24
N ILE A 327 17.92 3.33 -2.46
CA ILE A 327 17.33 3.93 -3.67
C ILE A 327 18.44 4.16 -4.70
N SER A 328 18.31 3.57 -5.89
CA SER A 328 19.21 3.79 -7.03
C SER A 328 19.15 5.23 -7.53
N GLN A 329 20.14 5.67 -8.32
CA GLN A 329 20.07 6.98 -8.99
C GLN A 329 18.89 7.01 -9.97
N ARG A 330 18.69 5.93 -10.72
CA ARG A 330 17.55 5.76 -11.64
C ARG A 330 16.19 5.95 -10.94
N ALA A 331 15.99 5.34 -9.78
CA ALA A 331 14.75 5.50 -9.01
C ALA A 331 14.56 6.94 -8.49
N ARG A 332 15.64 7.65 -8.16
CA ARG A 332 15.58 9.09 -7.84
C ARG A 332 15.20 9.94 -9.06
N ASP A 333 15.78 9.62 -10.22
CA ASP A 333 15.49 10.31 -11.48
C ASP A 333 14.04 10.06 -11.90
N ASN A 334 13.51 8.86 -11.71
CA ASN A 334 12.09 8.54 -11.94
C ASN A 334 11.16 9.45 -11.09
N ILE A 335 11.47 9.64 -9.81
CA ILE A 335 10.70 10.56 -8.94
C ILE A 335 10.84 11.99 -9.45
N THR A 336 12.05 12.42 -9.81
CA THR A 336 12.30 13.77 -10.32
C THR A 336 11.52 14.03 -11.61
N SER A 337 11.51 13.07 -12.55
CA SER A 337 10.70 13.14 -13.77
C SER A 337 9.21 13.19 -13.45
N ALA A 338 8.71 12.32 -12.55
CA ALA A 338 7.31 12.33 -12.14
C ALA A 338 6.88 13.66 -11.51
N VAL A 339 7.75 14.29 -10.71
CA VAL A 339 7.51 15.63 -10.13
C VAL A 339 7.46 16.70 -11.23
N ARG A 340 8.39 16.66 -12.18
CA ARG A 340 8.40 17.60 -13.32
C ARG A 340 7.13 17.44 -14.17
N ASP A 341 6.84 16.23 -14.60
CA ASP A 341 5.68 15.92 -15.43
C ASP A 341 4.35 16.29 -14.73
N ALA A 342 4.29 16.13 -13.39
CA ALA A 342 3.14 16.57 -12.61
C ALA A 342 3.09 18.10 -12.43
N ASN A 343 4.19 18.81 -12.61
CA ASN A 343 4.32 20.24 -12.33
C ASN A 343 4.99 20.98 -13.49
N ASN A 344 4.25 21.13 -14.58
CA ASN A 344 4.72 21.82 -15.77
C ASN A 344 5.08 23.32 -15.57
N ILE A 345 4.86 23.87 -14.36
CA ILE A 345 5.36 25.20 -13.99
C ILE A 345 6.89 25.22 -13.90
N LEU A 346 7.50 24.12 -13.43
CA LEU A 346 8.96 24.03 -13.37
C LEU A 346 9.56 24.10 -14.78
N ASP A 347 8.97 23.34 -15.71
CA ASP A 347 9.40 23.38 -17.11
C ASP A 347 9.19 24.74 -17.75
N PHE A 348 8.06 25.41 -17.43
CA PHE A 348 7.83 26.80 -17.83
C PHE A 348 8.90 27.76 -17.28
N LEU A 349 9.24 27.63 -15.99
CA LEU A 349 10.24 28.50 -15.34
C LEU A 349 11.66 28.24 -15.85
N ASP A 350 11.96 26.98 -16.20
CA ASP A 350 13.25 26.56 -16.73
C ASP A 350 13.37 26.77 -18.27
N SER A 351 12.25 27.06 -18.96
CA SER A 351 12.24 27.26 -20.42
C SER A 351 12.74 28.65 -20.82
N GLU A 352 13.63 28.70 -21.82
CA GLU A 352 14.08 29.95 -22.40
C GLU A 352 12.97 30.66 -23.21
N GLY A 353 12.98 31.97 -23.19
CA GLY A 353 12.12 32.80 -24.05
C GLY A 353 10.78 33.23 -23.46
N TYR A 354 10.41 32.79 -22.24
CA TYR A 354 9.14 33.18 -21.60
C TYR A 354 9.34 34.03 -20.35
N VAL A 355 10.27 33.64 -19.49
CA VAL A 355 10.65 34.39 -18.30
C VAL A 355 12.16 34.46 -18.19
N ALA A 356 12.66 35.43 -17.43
CA ALA A 356 14.06 35.50 -17.02
C ALA A 356 14.18 35.97 -15.59
N PHE A 357 15.26 35.57 -14.93
CA PHE A 357 15.48 35.81 -13.50
C PHE A 357 16.53 36.92 -13.31
N LYS A 358 16.14 37.96 -12.57
CA LYS A 358 17.04 39.06 -12.24
C LYS A 358 16.52 39.78 -10.99
N ALA A 359 17.37 39.98 -10.00
CA ALA A 359 17.00 40.43 -8.65
C ALA A 359 16.16 41.74 -8.63
N ASP A 360 16.50 42.69 -9.50
CA ASP A 360 15.86 44.02 -9.51
C ASP A 360 14.56 44.09 -10.35
N TYR A 361 14.12 42.98 -10.90
CA TYR A 361 12.93 42.95 -11.78
C TYR A 361 11.73 42.35 -11.06
N GLU A 362 10.55 42.73 -11.48
CA GLU A 362 9.30 42.29 -10.90
C GLU A 362 8.27 41.93 -12.00
N ALA A 363 7.43 40.95 -11.65
CA ALA A 363 6.32 40.59 -12.53
C ALA A 363 5.04 40.32 -11.71
N SER A 364 3.90 40.78 -12.23
CA SER A 364 2.61 40.42 -11.64
C SER A 364 2.29 38.94 -11.85
N THR A 365 1.62 38.32 -10.88
CA THR A 365 1.11 36.95 -11.03
C THR A 365 0.24 36.80 -12.28
N LYS A 366 -0.49 37.85 -12.67
CA LYS A 366 -1.31 37.87 -13.89
C LYS A 366 -0.45 37.77 -15.17
N ASN A 367 0.64 38.54 -15.25
CA ASN A 367 1.53 38.51 -16.42
C ASN A 367 2.30 37.19 -16.51
N LEU A 368 2.76 36.67 -15.35
CA LEU A 368 3.39 35.34 -15.26
C LEU A 368 2.44 34.25 -15.73
N TYR A 369 1.15 34.31 -15.33
CA TYR A 369 0.16 33.37 -15.80
C TYR A 369 -0.12 33.46 -17.30
N ALA A 370 -0.10 34.67 -17.85
CA ALA A 370 -0.26 34.87 -19.30
C ALA A 370 0.94 34.26 -20.08
N ALA A 371 2.16 34.46 -19.58
CA ALA A 371 3.37 33.86 -20.17
C ALA A 371 3.33 32.33 -20.05
N TYR A 372 2.89 31.81 -18.92
CA TYR A 372 2.71 30.36 -18.70
C TYR A 372 1.68 29.75 -19.65
N LYS A 373 0.54 30.40 -19.88
CA LYS A 373 -0.46 29.93 -20.85
C LYS A 373 0.11 29.84 -22.24
N ARG A 374 0.86 30.84 -22.67
CA ARG A 374 1.53 30.83 -23.94
C ARG A 374 2.54 29.69 -24.06
N TRP A 375 3.37 29.50 -23.01
CA TRP A 375 4.28 28.38 -22.98
C TRP A 375 3.54 27.03 -23.11
N CYS A 376 2.39 26.87 -22.44
CA CYS A 376 1.57 25.67 -22.57
C CYS A 376 1.06 25.48 -24.02
N GLU A 377 0.61 26.56 -24.69
CA GLU A 377 0.16 26.52 -26.08
C GLU A 377 1.31 26.10 -27.00
N ASP A 378 2.50 26.71 -26.85
CA ASP A 378 3.68 26.44 -27.69
C ASP A 378 4.24 25.01 -27.48
N ASN A 379 4.04 24.40 -26.32
CA ASN A 379 4.53 23.06 -25.95
C ASN A 379 3.43 21.97 -25.94
N ALA A 380 2.23 22.27 -26.41
CA ALA A 380 1.07 21.37 -26.41
C ALA A 380 0.70 20.85 -25.02
N GLU A 381 0.90 21.66 -23.98
CA GLU A 381 0.59 21.39 -22.59
C GLU A 381 -0.77 21.96 -22.18
N ASN A 382 -1.40 21.34 -21.15
CA ASN A 382 -2.64 21.87 -20.60
C ASN A 382 -2.36 22.85 -19.47
N PRO A 383 -2.82 24.11 -19.55
CA PRO A 383 -2.57 25.09 -18.52
C PRO A 383 -3.35 24.79 -17.23
N LEU A 384 -2.69 24.97 -16.09
CA LEU A 384 -3.33 24.97 -14.77
C LEU A 384 -4.36 26.11 -14.66
N SER A 385 -5.31 25.96 -13.73
CA SER A 385 -6.15 27.09 -13.33
C SER A 385 -5.30 28.22 -12.73
N PRO A 386 -5.75 29.50 -12.82
CA PRO A 386 -5.00 30.64 -12.24
C PRO A 386 -4.68 30.45 -10.75
N LYS A 387 -5.59 29.83 -10.00
CA LYS A 387 -5.39 29.55 -8.58
C LYS A 387 -4.33 28.49 -8.36
N SER A 388 -4.36 27.40 -9.13
CA SER A 388 -3.36 26.33 -9.06
C SER A 388 -1.99 26.82 -9.47
N PHE A 389 -1.91 27.61 -10.53
CA PHE A 389 -0.67 28.25 -10.97
C PHE A 389 -0.06 29.12 -9.85
N ALA A 390 -0.84 30.02 -9.26
CA ALA A 390 -0.35 30.89 -8.20
C ALA A 390 0.14 30.10 -6.97
N ASN A 391 -0.56 29.04 -6.60
CA ASN A 391 -0.14 28.17 -5.50
C ASN A 391 1.18 27.45 -5.81
N GLN A 392 1.30 26.85 -6.99
CA GLN A 392 2.51 26.16 -7.42
C GLN A 392 3.71 27.09 -7.55
N LEU A 393 3.50 28.29 -8.11
CA LEU A 393 4.53 29.32 -8.19
C LEU A 393 5.02 29.73 -6.79
N SER A 394 4.08 29.91 -5.84
CA SER A 394 4.42 30.24 -4.45
C SER A 394 5.20 29.13 -3.74
N GLN A 395 4.85 27.86 -3.97
CA GLN A 395 5.58 26.72 -3.41
C GLN A 395 7.00 26.58 -3.93
N ASN A 396 7.25 27.02 -5.16
CA ASN A 396 8.56 26.94 -5.80
C ASN A 396 9.35 28.27 -5.76
N ALA A 397 8.78 29.31 -5.15
CA ALA A 397 9.39 30.66 -5.13
C ALA A 397 10.80 30.65 -4.52
N GLU A 398 11.02 29.98 -3.41
CA GLU A 398 12.30 29.85 -2.74
C GLU A 398 13.37 29.19 -3.64
N ARG A 399 13.01 28.16 -4.38
CA ARG A 399 13.90 27.46 -5.32
C ARG A 399 14.45 28.36 -6.42
N TYR A 400 13.65 29.33 -6.88
CA TYR A 400 14.00 30.27 -7.93
C TYR A 400 14.39 31.66 -7.37
N HIS A 401 14.61 31.77 -6.04
CA HIS A 401 14.92 33.02 -5.35
C HIS A 401 13.92 34.16 -5.62
N LEU A 402 12.62 33.80 -5.70
CA LEU A 402 11.54 34.74 -5.91
C LEU A 402 10.97 35.24 -4.57
N GLU A 403 10.83 36.54 -4.44
CA GLU A 403 10.22 37.17 -3.27
C GLU A 403 8.77 37.58 -3.57
N PRO A 404 7.75 37.06 -2.84
CA PRO A 404 6.36 37.44 -3.07
C PRO A 404 6.11 38.88 -2.63
N VAL A 405 5.47 39.67 -3.51
CA VAL A 405 5.12 41.08 -3.27
C VAL A 405 3.60 41.28 -3.42
N ASN A 406 2.99 41.88 -2.40
CA ASN A 406 1.53 42.10 -2.40
C ASN A 406 1.10 43.44 -3.00
N ASN A 407 2.03 44.39 -3.23
CA ASN A 407 1.76 45.74 -3.63
C ASN A 407 2.65 46.18 -4.83
N LEU A 408 2.67 45.40 -5.90
CA LEU A 408 3.35 45.83 -7.13
C LEU A 408 2.58 46.93 -7.86
N HIS A 409 3.31 47.91 -8.42
CA HIS A 409 2.78 48.99 -9.21
C HIS A 409 3.22 48.82 -10.69
N ILE A 410 2.46 48.08 -11.49
CA ILE A 410 2.77 47.89 -12.92
C ILE A 410 1.89 48.81 -13.73
N GLY A 411 2.54 49.74 -14.47
CA GLY A 411 1.94 50.54 -15.53
C GLY A 411 0.56 51.14 -15.24
N GLY A 412 0.46 52.28 -14.51
CA GLY A 412 -0.79 53.05 -14.41
C GLY A 412 -1.59 52.91 -13.12
N GLY A 413 -1.02 52.46 -12.03
CA GLY A 413 -1.55 52.78 -10.68
C GLY A 413 -2.44 51.74 -9.98
N LYS A 414 -2.75 50.61 -10.57
CA LYS A 414 -3.44 49.52 -9.83
C LYS A 414 -2.46 48.63 -9.10
N ARG A 415 -2.66 48.47 -7.78
CA ARG A 415 -1.90 47.52 -6.96
C ARG A 415 -2.23 46.07 -7.37
N CYS A 416 -1.22 45.25 -7.58
CA CYS A 416 -1.38 43.82 -7.87
C CYS A 416 -0.41 42.96 -7.07
N ARG A 417 -0.66 41.67 -7.01
CA ARG A 417 0.26 40.67 -6.42
C ARG A 417 1.23 40.19 -7.47
N GLY A 418 2.45 39.88 -7.05
CA GLY A 418 3.47 39.32 -7.95
C GLY A 418 4.71 38.90 -7.21
N TYR A 419 5.82 38.86 -7.91
CA TYR A 419 7.11 38.41 -7.41
C TYR A 419 8.22 39.37 -7.86
N MET A 420 9.20 39.61 -6.99
CA MET A 420 10.49 40.14 -7.37
C MET A 420 11.42 39.00 -7.74
N GLY A 421 12.47 39.28 -8.51
CA GLY A 421 13.44 38.29 -8.97
C GLY A 421 13.12 37.70 -10.33
N ILE A 422 11.99 38.03 -10.96
CA ILE A 422 11.53 37.48 -12.24
C ILE A 422 10.85 38.54 -13.11
N TYR A 423 11.02 38.45 -14.43
CA TYR A 423 10.25 39.21 -15.38
C TYR A 423 9.82 38.38 -16.59
N VAL A 424 8.74 38.79 -17.21
CA VAL A 424 8.18 38.15 -18.42
C VAL A 424 8.88 38.73 -19.66
N LEU A 425 9.39 37.84 -20.51
CA LEU A 425 9.98 38.20 -21.77
C LEU A 425 8.85 38.53 -22.78
N LEU A 426 8.91 39.69 -23.39
CA LEU A 426 7.99 40.09 -24.50
C LEU A 426 8.34 39.31 -25.76
N SER A 427 7.31 38.94 -26.53
CA SER A 427 7.53 38.34 -27.83
C SER A 427 8.27 39.30 -28.76
N PRO A 428 9.19 38.84 -29.65
CA PRO A 428 9.82 39.68 -30.66
C PRO A 428 8.85 40.39 -31.60
N MET A 429 7.58 40.02 -31.61
CA MET A 429 6.52 40.69 -32.41
C MET A 429 5.85 41.86 -31.68
N GLU A 430 6.18 42.15 -30.43
CA GLU A 430 5.62 43.24 -29.63
C GLU A 430 6.65 44.35 -29.37
N LEU A 431 7.83 44.24 -29.99
CA LEU A 431 8.82 45.29 -30.13
C LEU A 431 8.67 45.91 -31.55
#